data_cd8865f799e5d016e54c0f6a132ccde4
#
_entry.id   cd8865f799e5d016e54c0f6a132ccde4
#
_cell.length_a   1.000
_cell.length_b   1.000
_cell.length_c   1.000
_cell.angle_alpha   90.00
_cell.angle_beta   90.00
_cell.angle_gamma   90.00
#
_symmetry.space_group_name_H-M   'P 1'
#
loop_
_entity.id
_entity.type
_entity.pdbx_description
1 polymer ?
#
loop_
_entity_poly.entity_id
_entity_poly.type
_entity_poly.pdbx_seq_one_letter_code
_entity_poly.pdbx_strand_id
1 'polypeptide(L)'
;MSIIRGNKEEYWITHRKNACEIWKDGKTTTGILKYVYDQLNDDDIDMFEAMPIEMTLKYDGLPRFTICHGSPFKVNQSMRPDYEYIDNLLENMPSNLIICGHFHIQTDYVRNDVRVINPGAVGVALHSNSLAQFMTLTGKDGHW
;
A
#
# COMPACT_ATOMS: atom_id res chain seq x y z
N MET A 1 -6.26 7.75 -14.01
CA MET A 1 -6.32 7.00 -12.74
C MET A 1 -4.89 6.85 -12.25
N SER A 2 -4.62 7.16 -10.98
CA SER A 2 -3.29 6.95 -10.38
C SER A 2 -3.26 5.58 -9.72
N ILE A 3 -2.17 4.85 -9.88
CA ILE A 3 -1.98 3.50 -9.34
C ILE A 3 -0.57 3.39 -8.75
N ILE A 4 -0.44 2.67 -7.65
CA ILE A 4 0.83 2.40 -6.96
C ILE A 4 1.05 0.90 -6.83
N ARG A 5 2.31 0.50 -6.73
CA ARG A 5 2.71 -0.89 -6.54
C ARG A 5 2.47 -1.34 -5.11
N GLY A 6 1.90 -2.53 -4.94
CA GLY A 6 1.75 -3.21 -3.67
C GLY A 6 2.78 -4.33 -3.46
N ASN A 7 2.70 -4.99 -2.30
CA ASN A 7 3.63 -6.06 -1.97
C ASN A 7 3.43 -7.35 -2.78
N LYS A 8 2.28 -7.53 -3.41
CA LYS A 8 2.04 -8.70 -4.27
C LYS A 8 2.73 -8.53 -5.62
N GLU A 9 2.62 -7.35 -6.23
CA GLU A 9 3.35 -6.99 -7.44
C GLU A 9 4.86 -7.13 -7.23
N GLU A 10 5.37 -6.68 -6.07
CA GLU A 10 6.79 -6.83 -5.70
C GLU A 10 7.23 -8.31 -5.62
N TYR A 11 6.37 -9.21 -5.13
CA TYR A 11 6.68 -10.64 -5.12
C TYR A 11 6.80 -11.21 -6.53
N TRP A 12 5.93 -10.84 -7.46
CA TRP A 12 5.98 -11.34 -8.84
C TRP A 12 7.16 -10.77 -9.62
N ILE A 13 7.50 -9.49 -9.43
CA ILE A 13 8.70 -8.87 -9.99
C ILE A 13 9.96 -9.60 -9.49
N THR A 14 10.04 -9.84 -8.18
CA THR A 14 11.16 -10.54 -7.56
C THR A 14 11.25 -11.99 -8.05
N HIS A 15 10.10 -12.64 -8.25
CA HIS A 15 10.05 -14.00 -8.79
C HIS A 15 10.62 -14.05 -10.19
N ARG A 16 10.21 -13.20 -11.10
CA ARG A 16 10.77 -13.13 -12.46
C ARG A 16 12.28 -12.97 -12.44
N LYS A 17 12.81 -12.09 -11.59
CA LYS A 17 14.26 -11.79 -11.51
C LYS A 17 15.10 -12.95 -10.96
N ASN A 18 14.58 -13.71 -10.03
CA ASN A 18 15.37 -14.67 -9.24
C ASN A 18 15.07 -16.14 -9.56
N ALA A 19 14.26 -16.46 -10.57
CA ALA A 19 13.84 -17.80 -11.01
C ALA A 19 13.42 -18.76 -9.85
N CYS A 20 12.66 -18.47 -9.04
CA CYS A 20 12.40 -18.24 -7.69
C CYS A 20 12.26 -19.38 -6.70
N GLU A 21 12.85 -19.19 -5.60
CA GLU A 21 12.71 -20.01 -4.39
C GLU A 21 11.44 -19.71 -3.55
N ILE A 22 10.72 -18.62 -3.84
CA ILE A 22 9.53 -18.17 -3.08
C ILE A 22 8.41 -19.23 -3.04
N TRP A 23 8.35 -20.11 -4.05
CA TRP A 23 7.31 -21.13 -4.17
C TRP A 23 7.62 -22.44 -3.44
N LYS A 24 8.77 -22.56 -2.78
CA LYS A 24 9.23 -23.84 -2.19
C LYS A 24 8.67 -24.13 -0.80
N ASP A 25 8.01 -23.18 -0.14
CA ASP A 25 7.61 -23.32 1.26
C ASP A 25 6.30 -24.13 1.47
N GLY A 26 5.59 -24.47 0.41
CA GLY A 26 4.36 -25.30 0.45
C GLY A 26 3.17 -24.66 1.17
N LYS A 27 3.25 -23.37 1.53
CA LYS A 27 2.16 -22.67 2.22
C LYS A 27 1.03 -22.31 1.26
N THR A 28 -0.20 -22.28 1.76
CA THR A 28 -1.40 -21.89 0.98
C THR A 28 -1.24 -20.52 0.33
N THR A 29 -0.66 -19.56 1.04
CA THR A 29 -0.42 -18.20 0.52
C THR A 29 0.52 -18.21 -0.69
N THR A 30 1.55 -19.06 -0.65
CA THR A 30 2.50 -19.26 -1.75
C THR A 30 1.82 -19.90 -2.96
N GLY A 31 0.93 -20.86 -2.74
CA GLY A 31 0.15 -21.49 -3.81
C GLY A 31 -0.74 -20.49 -4.56
N ILE A 32 -1.40 -19.58 -3.84
CA ILE A 32 -2.21 -18.51 -4.46
C ILE A 32 -1.32 -17.56 -5.27
N LEU A 33 -0.16 -17.16 -4.74
CA LEU A 33 0.77 -16.29 -5.46
C LEU A 33 1.29 -16.94 -6.74
N LYS A 34 1.63 -18.23 -6.68
CA LYS A 34 2.07 -18.99 -7.86
C LYS A 34 0.94 -19.08 -8.89
N TYR A 35 -0.27 -19.45 -8.46
CA TYR A 35 -1.42 -19.55 -9.37
C TYR A 35 -1.66 -18.24 -10.13
N VAL A 36 -1.60 -17.10 -9.46
CA VAL A 36 -1.74 -15.80 -10.13
C VAL A 36 -0.57 -15.55 -11.07
N TYR A 37 0.66 -15.80 -10.64
CA TYR A 37 1.86 -15.62 -11.46
C TYR A 37 1.79 -16.42 -12.77
N ASP A 38 1.30 -17.65 -12.73
CA ASP A 38 1.15 -18.51 -13.90
C ASP A 38 0.11 -17.98 -14.94
N GLN A 39 -0.71 -16.98 -14.55
CA GLN A 39 -1.66 -16.28 -15.44
C GLN A 39 -1.12 -14.95 -15.98
N LEU A 40 -0.01 -14.45 -15.45
CA LEU A 40 0.61 -13.20 -15.86
C LEU A 40 1.55 -13.42 -17.04
N ASN A 41 1.64 -12.42 -17.90
CA ASN A 41 2.66 -12.37 -18.97
C ASN A 41 3.75 -11.35 -18.63
N ASP A 42 4.77 -11.24 -19.47
CA ASP A 42 5.90 -10.32 -19.24
C ASP A 42 5.47 -8.86 -19.25
N ASP A 43 4.51 -8.47 -20.10
CA ASP A 43 4.00 -7.09 -20.16
C ASP A 43 3.29 -6.71 -18.84
N ASP A 44 2.58 -7.65 -18.20
CA ASP A 44 1.96 -7.43 -16.89
C ASP A 44 3.03 -7.16 -15.82
N ILE A 45 4.10 -7.94 -15.82
CA ILE A 45 5.19 -7.77 -14.86
C ILE A 45 5.97 -6.48 -15.12
N ASP A 46 6.18 -6.11 -16.38
CA ASP A 46 6.80 -4.83 -16.77
C ASP A 46 5.94 -3.65 -16.32
N MET A 47 4.62 -3.75 -16.46
CA MET A 47 3.67 -2.76 -15.94
C MET A 47 3.79 -2.62 -14.42
N PHE A 48 3.86 -3.72 -13.67
CA PHE A 48 4.05 -3.68 -12.22
C PHE A 48 5.38 -3.05 -11.83
N GLU A 49 6.46 -3.37 -12.54
CA GLU A 49 7.79 -2.80 -12.29
C GLU A 49 7.82 -1.27 -12.55
N ALA A 50 7.06 -0.80 -13.52
CA ALA A 50 6.91 0.63 -13.81
C ALA A 50 6.04 1.40 -12.81
N MET A 51 5.20 0.72 -11.99
CA MET A 51 4.39 1.38 -10.97
C MET A 51 5.26 1.97 -9.87
N PRO A 52 5.04 3.23 -9.45
CA PRO A 52 5.73 3.80 -8.30
C PRO A 52 5.29 3.12 -6.99
N ILE A 53 6.18 3.06 -6.00
CA ILE A 53 5.85 2.56 -4.64
C ILE A 53 5.09 3.58 -3.81
N GLU A 54 5.23 4.87 -4.14
CA GLU A 54 4.51 5.99 -3.56
C GLU A 54 4.18 7.04 -4.62
N MET A 55 3.23 7.89 -4.33
CA MET A 55 2.89 9.03 -5.17
C MET A 55 2.40 10.20 -4.31
N THR A 56 3.06 11.34 -4.40
CA THR A 56 2.60 12.58 -3.76
C THR A 56 1.72 13.37 -4.71
N LEU A 57 0.48 13.60 -4.32
CA LEU A 57 -0.53 14.31 -5.08
C LEU A 57 -0.74 15.72 -4.52
N LYS A 58 -0.99 16.66 -5.42
CA LYS A 58 -1.28 18.07 -5.10
C LYS A 58 -2.46 18.56 -5.92
N TYR A 59 -3.39 19.22 -5.25
CA TYR A 59 -4.53 19.89 -5.88
C TYR A 59 -4.53 21.36 -5.50
N ASP A 60 -5.03 22.21 -6.39
CA ASP A 60 -5.02 23.66 -6.18
C ASP A 60 -5.81 24.04 -4.91
N GLY A 61 -5.19 24.87 -4.09
CA GLY A 61 -5.79 25.33 -2.84
C GLY A 61 -5.85 24.30 -1.70
N LEU A 62 -5.27 23.08 -1.88
CA LEU A 62 -5.29 22.03 -0.87
C LEU A 62 -3.86 21.58 -0.51
N PRO A 63 -3.62 21.13 0.74
CA PRO A 63 -2.35 20.52 1.11
C PRO A 63 -2.06 19.26 0.26
N ARG A 64 -0.80 19.04 -0.07
CA ARG A 64 -0.37 17.79 -0.70
C ARG A 64 -0.57 16.62 0.24
N PHE A 65 -0.84 15.45 -0.35
CA PHE A 65 -0.87 14.19 0.38
C PHE A 65 -0.14 13.09 -0.40
N THR A 66 0.30 12.06 0.29
CA THR A 66 1.03 10.94 -0.31
C THR A 66 0.20 9.66 -0.20
N ILE A 67 0.12 8.91 -1.29
CA ILE A 67 -0.44 7.57 -1.33
C ILE A 67 0.69 6.54 -1.46
N CYS A 68 0.59 5.45 -0.72
CA CYS A 68 1.53 4.33 -0.76
C CYS A 68 0.80 3.03 -0.40
N HIS A 69 1.39 1.86 -0.69
CA HIS A 69 0.77 0.60 -0.25
C HIS A 69 1.11 0.29 1.22
N GLY A 70 2.38 0.13 1.54
CA GLY A 70 2.87 0.00 2.92
C GLY A 70 3.25 1.37 3.48
N SER A 71 4.53 1.70 3.48
CA SER A 71 5.03 3.05 3.72
C SER A 71 5.51 3.70 2.41
N PRO A 72 5.80 5.02 2.39
CA PRO A 72 6.41 5.66 1.23
C PRO A 72 7.78 5.09 0.84
N PHE A 73 8.42 4.33 1.73
CA PHE A 73 9.77 3.80 1.54
C PHE A 73 9.80 2.32 1.17
N LYS A 74 8.78 1.53 1.60
CA LYS A 74 8.71 0.08 1.37
C LYS A 74 7.28 -0.41 1.25
N VAL A 75 6.98 -1.18 0.22
CA VAL A 75 5.64 -1.72 -0.05
C VAL A 75 5.11 -2.66 1.03
N ASN A 76 5.98 -3.30 1.80
CA ASN A 76 5.63 -4.25 2.87
C ASN A 76 5.88 -3.72 4.29
N GLN A 77 6.12 -2.42 4.46
CA GLN A 77 6.30 -1.78 5.75
C GLN A 77 4.96 -1.21 6.24
N SER A 78 4.34 -1.86 7.20
CA SER A 78 3.05 -1.45 7.73
C SER A 78 3.14 -0.14 8.52
N MET A 79 2.12 0.72 8.37
CA MET A 79 2.00 1.98 9.11
C MET A 79 0.94 1.89 10.22
N ARG A 80 0.84 0.75 10.89
CA ARG A 80 -0.07 0.59 12.04
C ARG A 80 0.42 1.40 13.25
N PRO A 81 -0.50 2.04 14.00
CA PRO A 81 -0.13 2.89 15.14
C PRO A 81 0.46 2.13 16.33
N ASP A 82 0.28 0.81 16.42
CA ASP A 82 0.77 -0.06 17.49
C ASP A 82 2.17 -0.65 17.23
N TYR A 83 2.82 -0.33 16.12
CA TYR A 83 4.18 -0.80 15.86
C TYR A 83 5.24 0.10 16.50
N GLU A 84 6.24 -0.51 17.13
CA GLU A 84 7.30 0.18 17.86
C GLU A 84 8.10 1.17 16.99
N TYR A 85 8.26 0.88 15.70
CA TYR A 85 9.03 1.71 14.77
C TYR A 85 8.25 2.90 14.20
N ILE A 86 6.96 3.04 14.52
CA ILE A 86 6.10 4.00 13.81
C ILE A 86 6.55 5.46 14.04
N ASP A 87 7.01 5.81 15.23
CA ASP A 87 7.46 7.18 15.52
C ASP A 87 8.66 7.57 14.66
N ASN A 88 9.68 6.73 14.60
CA ASN A 88 10.86 6.96 13.77
C ASN A 88 10.50 6.98 12.27
N LEU A 89 9.54 6.15 11.86
CA LEU A 89 9.07 6.14 10.47
C LEU A 89 8.41 7.46 10.08
N LEU A 90 7.62 8.06 10.97
CA LEU A 90 6.87 9.29 10.70
C LEU A 90 7.74 10.56 10.66
N GLU A 91 8.97 10.54 11.17
CA GLU A 91 9.88 11.71 11.18
C GLU A 91 10.24 12.21 9.77
N ASN A 92 10.23 11.35 8.76
CA ASN A 92 10.72 11.65 7.42
C ASN A 92 9.65 11.51 6.32
N MET A 93 8.38 11.74 6.66
CA MET A 93 7.28 11.60 5.69
C MET A 93 7.30 12.68 4.61
N PRO A 94 6.99 12.34 3.35
CA PRO A 94 6.97 13.29 2.23
C PRO A 94 5.84 14.33 2.32
N SER A 95 4.84 14.08 3.16
CA SER A 95 3.70 14.98 3.43
C SER A 95 3.08 14.70 4.80
N ASN A 96 2.30 15.65 5.31
CA ASN A 96 1.62 15.51 6.60
C ASN A 96 0.29 14.71 6.53
N LEU A 97 -0.11 14.29 5.34
CA LEU A 97 -1.22 13.36 5.13
C LEU A 97 -0.74 12.19 4.28
N ILE A 98 -0.77 11.00 4.86
CA ILE A 98 -0.40 9.74 4.23
C ILE A 98 -1.64 8.85 4.13
N ILE A 99 -1.92 8.34 2.94
CA ILE A 99 -2.96 7.34 2.70
C ILE A 99 -2.26 6.04 2.33
N CYS A 100 -2.40 5.02 3.16
CA CYS A 100 -1.73 3.74 2.99
C CYS A 100 -2.71 2.57 2.98
N GLY A 101 -2.24 1.39 2.60
CA GLY A 101 -2.97 0.13 2.61
C GLY A 101 -2.28 -0.93 3.47
N HIS A 102 -2.06 -2.10 2.91
CA HIS A 102 -1.25 -3.22 3.38
C HIS A 102 -1.80 -4.01 4.56
N PHE A 103 -2.21 -3.37 5.66
CA PHE A 103 -2.66 -4.09 6.85
C PHE A 103 -4.19 -4.31 6.94
N HIS A 104 -4.96 -3.88 5.92
CA HIS A 104 -6.37 -4.21 5.70
C HIS A 104 -7.33 -3.85 6.85
N ILE A 105 -6.98 -2.89 7.70
CA ILE A 105 -7.81 -2.41 8.82
C ILE A 105 -8.05 -0.92 8.63
N GLN A 106 -9.31 -0.50 8.62
CA GLN A 106 -9.62 0.93 8.58
C GLN A 106 -9.03 1.65 9.79
N THR A 107 -8.22 2.66 9.52
CA THR A 107 -7.50 3.40 10.56
C THR A 107 -7.33 4.83 10.13
N ASP A 108 -7.53 5.76 11.08
CA ASP A 108 -7.26 7.19 10.92
C ASP A 108 -6.66 7.70 12.23
N TYR A 109 -5.42 8.15 12.19
CA TYR A 109 -4.74 8.67 13.37
C TYR A 109 -3.77 9.79 13.03
N VAL A 110 -3.49 10.64 14.00
CA VAL A 110 -2.44 11.69 13.92
C VAL A 110 -1.36 11.38 14.93
N ARG A 111 -0.10 11.44 14.48
CA ARG A 111 1.08 11.24 15.33
C ARG A 111 2.26 12.01 14.72
N ASN A 112 3.01 12.74 15.55
CA ASN A 112 4.14 13.57 15.09
C ASN A 112 3.74 14.52 13.94
N ASP A 113 2.56 15.16 14.05
CA ASP A 113 1.96 16.07 13.04
C ASP A 113 1.70 15.41 11.67
N VAL A 114 1.77 14.11 11.58
CA VAL A 114 1.40 13.33 10.39
C VAL A 114 0.09 12.61 10.63
N ARG A 115 -0.89 12.85 9.76
CA ARG A 115 -2.14 12.06 9.71
C ARG A 115 -1.94 10.87 8.78
N VAL A 116 -2.20 9.68 9.29
CA VAL A 116 -2.13 8.43 8.53
C VAL A 116 -3.51 7.83 8.43
N ILE A 117 -3.96 7.53 7.21
CA ILE A 117 -5.25 6.92 6.94
C ILE A 117 -5.04 5.62 6.17
N ASN A 118 -5.68 4.55 6.64
CA ASN A 118 -5.84 3.31 5.88
C ASN A 118 -7.34 3.12 5.59
N PRO A 119 -7.77 3.06 4.33
CA PRO A 119 -9.19 2.87 3.98
C PRO A 119 -9.70 1.44 4.22
N GLY A 120 -8.84 0.52 4.65
CA GLY A 120 -9.15 -0.89 4.73
C GLY A 120 -8.83 -1.64 3.44
N ALA A 121 -9.61 -2.66 3.11
CA ALA A 121 -9.40 -3.48 1.94
C ALA A 121 -10.72 -3.83 1.23
N VAL A 122 -10.67 -3.95 -0.10
CA VAL A 122 -11.79 -4.39 -0.91
C VAL A 122 -11.96 -5.92 -0.84
N GLY A 123 -10.84 -6.67 -0.89
CA GLY A 123 -10.87 -8.14 -0.99
C GLY A 123 -10.78 -8.86 0.35
N VAL A 124 -9.73 -8.59 1.13
CA VAL A 124 -9.49 -9.22 2.44
C VAL A 124 -9.67 -8.17 3.53
N ALA A 125 -10.90 -7.72 3.72
CA ALA A 125 -11.23 -6.70 4.71
C ALA A 125 -11.32 -7.33 6.11
N LEU A 126 -10.36 -7.00 6.98
CA LEU A 126 -10.34 -7.44 8.36
C LEU A 126 -11.32 -6.60 9.19
N HIS A 127 -12.01 -7.24 10.13
CA HIS A 127 -12.97 -6.59 11.05
C HIS A 127 -14.18 -5.91 10.39
N SER A 128 -14.54 -6.27 9.15
CA SER A 128 -15.65 -5.66 8.40
C SER A 128 -16.78 -6.63 8.03
N ASN A 129 -16.85 -7.80 8.65
CA ASN A 129 -17.79 -8.87 8.26
C ASN A 129 -17.73 -9.19 6.75
N SER A 130 -16.55 -9.18 6.18
CA SER A 130 -16.26 -9.43 4.75
C SER A 130 -16.83 -8.37 3.79
N LEU A 131 -17.21 -7.20 4.26
CA LEU A 131 -17.62 -6.08 3.41
C LEU A 131 -16.40 -5.37 2.83
N ALA A 132 -16.49 -5.01 1.56
CA ALA A 132 -15.48 -4.17 0.90
C ALA A 132 -15.38 -2.79 1.56
N GLN A 133 -14.16 -2.33 1.78
CA GLN A 133 -13.88 -1.05 2.43
C GLN A 133 -13.22 -0.09 1.45
N PHE A 134 -13.63 1.17 1.49
CA PHE A 134 -13.04 2.26 0.72
C PHE A 134 -13.15 3.58 1.49
N MET A 135 -12.52 4.62 0.96
CA MET A 135 -12.55 5.97 1.52
C MET A 135 -12.85 6.99 0.43
N THR A 136 -13.59 8.03 0.79
CA THR A 136 -13.70 9.26 0.01
C THR A 136 -12.96 10.37 0.73
N LEU A 137 -12.05 11.04 0.03
CA LEU A 137 -11.36 12.22 0.52
C LEU A 137 -11.98 13.46 -0.13
N THR A 138 -12.45 14.40 0.67
CA THR A 138 -13.07 15.64 0.20
C THR A 138 -12.28 16.84 0.67
N GLY A 139 -11.82 17.65 -0.28
CA GLY A 139 -11.11 18.89 0.02
C GLY A 139 -12.06 20.09 0.03
N LYS A 140 -11.97 20.94 1.07
CA LYS A 140 -12.74 22.17 1.17
C LYS A 140 -11.96 23.23 2.00
N ASP A 141 -12.01 24.48 1.55
CA ASP A 141 -11.45 25.65 2.27
C ASP A 141 -9.98 25.46 2.72
N GLY A 142 -9.15 24.86 1.86
CA GLY A 142 -7.74 24.60 2.14
C GLY A 142 -7.45 23.37 3.02
N HIS A 143 -8.44 22.53 3.30
CA HIS A 143 -8.32 21.33 4.15
C HIS A 143 -8.87 20.09 3.46
N TRP A 144 -8.31 18.92 3.84
CA TRP A 144 -8.82 17.60 3.47
C TRP A 144 -9.74 17.04 4.55
#